data_5bf4fbe9a936bc3d756005f66e742c67
#
_entry.id   5bf4fbe9a936bc3d756005f66e742c67
#
_cell.length_a   1.000
_cell.length_b   1.000
_cell.length_c   1.000
_cell.angle_alpha   90.00
_cell.angle_beta   90.00
_cell.angle_gamma   90.00
#
_symmetry.space_group_name_H-M   'P 1'
#
loop_
_entity.id
_entity.type
_entity.pdbx_description
1 polymer ?
#
loop_
_entity_poly.entity_id
_entity_poly.type
_entity_poly.pdbx_seq_one_letter_code
_entity_poly.pdbx_strand_id
1 'polypeptide(L)'
;MVVRKRRNAVRTVAFLSPWLIGFTVFFAYPLLSTLYFSFMRYDGFTAPSFTGLKNWDYVLDKYPFFWQGLRNTLWLVLVMVSLRVVFGLGIGMLVTKIKSGLGFFRTVFYLPYLAPPVAATMAFAFLLNPGTGPVNHVLGEIGLPQPGWFNDPAWSKPALTMLALWGVGDLMVIFMAALLDVPREQYEAARLDGAGAPQRFRYITLPNIMPIVLFAVVTGVIQTMQYYTQAIVAGKVASGKIANAGEQFEPGYPHGSTWTLPQLIYNLGFQRFDTGSACVVAVILFALSMAATALLLRRGSGFLRED
;
A
#
# COMPACT_ATOMS: atom_id res chain seq x y z
N MET A 1 6.76 41.30 29.39
CA MET A 1 6.98 39.88 28.97
C MET A 1 5.85 39.34 28.06
N VAL A 2 4.57 39.66 28.33
CA VAL A 2 3.38 39.18 27.59
C VAL A 2 3.34 39.70 26.14
N VAL A 3 3.68 40.97 25.86
CA VAL A 3 3.67 41.57 24.51
C VAL A 3 4.69 40.90 23.58
N ARG A 4 5.86 40.51 24.09
CA ARG A 4 6.91 39.83 23.29
C ARG A 4 6.51 38.41 22.91
N LYS A 5 5.80 37.70 23.81
CA LYS A 5 5.22 36.37 23.53
C LYS A 5 4.15 36.43 22.45
N ARG A 6 3.27 37.43 22.48
CA ARG A 6 2.19 37.61 21.49
C ARG A 6 2.73 37.96 20.10
N ARG A 7 3.76 38.80 20.02
CA ARG A 7 4.43 39.19 18.75
C ARG A 7 5.17 38.02 18.11
N ASN A 8 5.77 37.13 18.92
CA ASN A 8 6.42 35.92 18.42
C ASN A 8 5.38 34.92 17.92
N ALA A 9 4.25 34.73 18.61
CA ALA A 9 3.15 33.86 18.17
C ALA A 9 2.56 34.31 16.81
N VAL A 10 2.31 35.62 16.64
CA VAL A 10 1.82 36.15 15.35
C VAL A 10 2.83 35.92 14.21
N ARG A 11 4.12 36.12 14.44
CA ARG A 11 5.17 35.84 13.46
C ARG A 11 5.23 34.36 13.09
N THR A 12 5.14 33.46 14.09
CA THR A 12 5.13 32.01 13.86
C THR A 12 3.91 31.59 13.05
N VAL A 13 2.70 32.10 13.39
CA VAL A 13 1.48 31.81 12.64
C VAL A 13 1.56 32.36 11.22
N ALA A 14 2.07 33.60 11.03
CA ALA A 14 2.27 34.16 9.70
C ALA A 14 3.25 33.36 8.85
N PHE A 15 4.32 32.80 9.46
CA PHE A 15 5.27 31.97 8.77
C PHE A 15 4.70 30.58 8.41
N LEU A 16 3.85 30.02 9.28
CA LEU A 16 3.18 28.74 9.05
C LEU A 16 1.91 28.87 8.19
N SER A 17 1.42 30.09 7.95
CA SER A 17 0.12 30.31 7.27
C SER A 17 0.00 29.67 5.89
N PRO A 18 1.02 29.66 4.99
CA PRO A 18 0.89 28.99 3.70
C PRO A 18 0.62 27.50 3.85
N TRP A 19 1.32 26.86 4.79
CA TRP A 19 1.12 25.44 5.09
C TRP A 19 -0.25 25.19 5.74
N LEU A 20 -0.65 26.02 6.72
CA LEU A 20 -1.96 25.90 7.39
C LEU A 20 -3.12 26.08 6.43
N ILE A 21 -3.03 27.06 5.51
CA ILE A 21 -4.05 27.29 4.48
C ILE A 21 -4.10 26.07 3.54
N GLY A 22 -2.96 25.61 3.03
CA GLY A 22 -2.89 24.44 2.16
C GLY A 22 -3.46 23.19 2.84
N PHE A 23 -3.08 22.94 4.09
CA PHE A 23 -3.61 21.81 4.88
C PHE A 23 -5.13 21.92 5.07
N THR A 24 -5.62 23.10 5.44
CA THR A 24 -7.05 23.30 5.68
C THR A 24 -7.88 23.10 4.42
N VAL A 25 -7.45 23.70 3.29
CA VAL A 25 -8.21 23.67 2.04
C VAL A 25 -8.12 22.31 1.35
N PHE A 26 -6.95 21.71 1.31
CA PHE A 26 -6.74 20.47 0.51
C PHE A 26 -6.84 19.18 1.31
N PHE A 27 -6.79 19.22 2.64
CA PHE A 27 -6.91 18.01 3.48
C PHE A 27 -8.06 18.10 4.47
N ALA A 28 -8.09 19.10 5.34
CA ALA A 28 -9.09 19.15 6.40
C ALA A 28 -10.51 19.33 5.85
N TYR A 29 -10.69 20.27 4.92
CA TYR A 29 -12.00 20.54 4.31
C TYR A 29 -12.53 19.31 3.53
N PRO A 30 -11.80 18.66 2.59
CA PRO A 30 -12.29 17.47 1.92
C PRO A 30 -12.58 16.29 2.87
N LEU A 31 -11.75 16.10 3.92
CA LEU A 31 -11.99 15.07 4.92
C LEU A 31 -13.28 15.29 5.68
N LEU A 32 -13.51 16.52 6.17
CA LEU A 32 -14.74 16.87 6.88
C LEU A 32 -15.96 16.81 5.96
N SER A 33 -15.81 17.23 4.70
CA SER A 33 -16.86 17.12 3.69
C SER A 33 -17.21 15.65 3.41
N THR A 34 -16.22 14.77 3.31
CA THR A 34 -16.45 13.33 3.14
C THR A 34 -17.23 12.75 4.32
N LEU A 35 -16.85 13.14 5.55
CA LEU A 35 -17.59 12.73 6.74
C LEU A 35 -19.03 13.27 6.72
N TYR A 36 -19.24 14.54 6.35
CA TYR A 36 -20.55 15.15 6.25
C TYR A 36 -21.42 14.45 5.20
N PHE A 37 -20.89 14.23 3.97
CA PHE A 37 -21.63 13.58 2.90
C PHE A 37 -21.94 12.10 3.18
N SER A 38 -21.23 11.44 4.09
CA SER A 38 -21.59 10.07 4.51
C SER A 38 -22.97 9.97 5.15
N PHE A 39 -23.53 11.08 5.67
CA PHE A 39 -24.87 11.16 6.25
C PHE A 39 -25.90 11.79 5.29
N MET A 40 -25.50 12.08 4.06
CA MET A 40 -26.35 12.73 3.06
C MET A 40 -26.63 11.79 1.90
N ARG A 41 -27.82 11.89 1.35
CA ARG A 41 -28.10 11.39 0.00
C ARG A 41 -27.51 12.41 -0.97
N TYR A 42 -26.47 12.01 -1.69
CA TYR A 42 -25.73 12.87 -2.60
C TYR A 42 -25.20 12.06 -3.77
N ASP A 43 -25.45 12.53 -4.98
CA ASP A 43 -25.02 11.95 -6.25
C ASP A 43 -23.86 12.68 -6.92
N GLY A 44 -23.41 13.78 -6.30
CA GLY A 44 -22.35 14.64 -6.86
C GLY A 44 -22.91 15.80 -7.72
N PHE A 45 -24.19 15.82 -8.08
CA PHE A 45 -24.78 16.77 -9.02
C PHE A 45 -25.95 17.54 -8.41
N THR A 46 -26.82 16.86 -7.66
CA THR A 46 -27.99 17.49 -7.01
C THR A 46 -27.68 17.99 -5.62
N ALA A 47 -28.56 18.85 -5.08
CA ALA A 47 -28.39 19.33 -3.71
C ALA A 47 -28.43 18.16 -2.69
N PRO A 48 -27.48 18.07 -1.77
CA PRO A 48 -27.45 16.98 -0.79
C PRO A 48 -28.62 17.08 0.18
N SER A 49 -29.27 15.94 0.48
CA SER A 49 -30.36 15.85 1.45
C SER A 49 -29.96 14.93 2.63
N PHE A 50 -30.29 15.35 3.86
CA PHE A 50 -29.94 14.59 5.05
C PHE A 50 -30.72 13.29 5.16
N THR A 51 -30.02 12.17 5.33
CA THR A 51 -30.64 10.83 5.44
C THR A 51 -30.24 10.08 6.71
N GLY A 52 -29.47 10.70 7.59
CA GLY A 52 -28.95 10.07 8.81
C GLY A 52 -28.04 8.89 8.49
N LEU A 53 -28.26 7.74 9.12
CA LEU A 53 -27.41 6.55 8.98
C LEU A 53 -27.79 5.62 7.80
N LYS A 54 -28.70 6.01 6.91
CA LYS A 54 -29.17 5.12 5.82
C LYS A 54 -28.06 4.66 4.90
N ASN A 55 -27.07 5.51 4.59
CA ASN A 55 -25.90 5.11 3.78
C ASN A 55 -25.03 4.09 4.51
N TRP A 56 -24.87 4.25 5.83
CA TRP A 56 -24.13 3.33 6.67
C TRP A 56 -24.81 1.95 6.72
N ASP A 57 -26.11 1.90 6.97
CA ASP A 57 -26.90 0.66 6.94
C ASP A 57 -26.83 0.00 5.55
N TYR A 58 -26.92 0.81 4.47
CA TYR A 58 -26.78 0.28 3.12
C TYR A 58 -25.42 -0.35 2.88
N VAL A 59 -24.33 0.36 3.20
CA VAL A 59 -22.96 -0.14 2.94
C VAL A 59 -22.63 -1.35 3.80
N LEU A 60 -23.01 -1.36 5.08
CA LEU A 60 -22.63 -2.41 6.02
C LEU A 60 -23.50 -3.67 5.89
N ASP A 61 -24.80 -3.52 5.63
CA ASP A 61 -25.76 -4.63 5.68
C ASP A 61 -26.25 -5.08 4.31
N LYS A 62 -26.37 -4.16 3.35
CA LYS A 62 -27.03 -4.44 2.07
C LYS A 62 -26.09 -4.49 0.89
N TYR A 63 -24.95 -3.78 0.94
CA TYR A 63 -24.03 -3.75 -0.19
C TYR A 63 -23.16 -5.02 -0.21
N PRO A 64 -23.34 -5.90 -1.22
CA PRO A 64 -22.84 -7.27 -1.17
C PRO A 64 -21.32 -7.37 -1.17
N PHE A 65 -20.62 -6.35 -1.68
CA PHE A 65 -19.18 -6.40 -1.89
C PHE A 65 -18.37 -5.75 -0.76
N PHE A 66 -19.01 -5.12 0.23
CA PHE A 66 -18.29 -4.39 1.29
C PHE A 66 -17.40 -5.32 2.12
N TRP A 67 -17.96 -6.37 2.67
CA TRP A 67 -17.22 -7.31 3.52
C TRP A 67 -16.17 -8.08 2.74
N GLN A 68 -16.43 -8.38 1.47
CA GLN A 68 -15.45 -9.00 0.57
C GLN A 68 -14.29 -8.04 0.30
N GLY A 69 -14.58 -6.77 -0.03
CA GLY A 69 -13.58 -5.72 -0.24
C GLY A 69 -12.73 -5.45 1.00
N LEU A 70 -13.35 -5.39 2.17
CA LEU A 70 -12.65 -5.24 3.45
C LEU A 70 -11.69 -6.42 3.70
N ARG A 71 -12.18 -7.66 3.57
CA ARG A 71 -11.36 -8.87 3.77
C ARG A 71 -10.20 -8.93 2.78
N ASN A 72 -10.42 -8.61 1.52
CA ASN A 72 -9.37 -8.58 0.50
C ASN A 72 -8.33 -7.49 0.79
N THR A 73 -8.78 -6.29 1.19
CA THR A 73 -7.87 -5.20 1.57
C THR A 73 -7.00 -5.61 2.75
N LEU A 74 -7.59 -6.18 3.80
CA LEU A 74 -6.84 -6.65 4.98
C LEU A 74 -5.89 -7.80 4.64
N TRP A 75 -6.29 -8.71 3.76
CA TRP A 75 -5.42 -9.77 3.27
C TRP A 75 -4.21 -9.22 2.51
N LEU A 76 -4.44 -8.28 1.59
CA LEU A 76 -3.36 -7.61 0.85
C LEU A 76 -2.41 -6.87 1.82
N VAL A 77 -2.95 -6.14 2.79
CA VAL A 77 -2.14 -5.46 3.80
C VAL A 77 -1.26 -6.46 4.55
N LEU A 78 -1.86 -7.54 5.06
CA LEU A 78 -1.11 -8.49 5.87
C LEU A 78 -0.03 -9.23 5.05
N VAL A 79 -0.39 -9.75 3.89
CA VAL A 79 0.51 -10.60 3.09
C VAL A 79 1.50 -9.74 2.29
N MET A 80 1.00 -8.75 1.55
CA MET A 80 1.85 -7.94 0.66
C MET A 80 2.86 -7.11 1.44
N VAL A 81 2.45 -6.44 2.54
CA VAL A 81 3.37 -5.63 3.35
C VAL A 81 4.43 -6.51 4.00
N SER A 82 4.02 -7.63 4.61
CA SER A 82 4.97 -8.55 5.25
C SER A 82 6.00 -9.07 4.25
N LEU A 83 5.56 -9.51 3.07
CA LEU A 83 6.47 -10.00 2.04
C LEU A 83 7.37 -8.90 1.49
N ARG A 84 6.84 -7.69 1.21
CA ARG A 84 7.67 -6.57 0.73
C ARG A 84 8.76 -6.19 1.74
N VAL A 85 8.44 -6.15 3.03
CA VAL A 85 9.43 -5.86 4.09
C VAL A 85 10.50 -6.95 4.15
N VAL A 86 10.09 -8.23 4.16
CA VAL A 86 11.03 -9.37 4.21
C VAL A 86 11.93 -9.41 2.96
N PHE A 87 11.35 -9.28 1.77
CA PHE A 87 12.08 -9.30 0.51
C PHE A 87 12.99 -8.07 0.37
N GLY A 88 12.49 -6.87 0.70
CA GLY A 88 13.29 -5.64 0.65
C GLY A 88 14.50 -5.70 1.59
N LEU A 89 14.30 -6.18 2.83
CA LEU A 89 15.39 -6.39 3.78
C LEU A 89 16.35 -7.49 3.27
N GLY A 90 15.83 -8.61 2.78
CA GLY A 90 16.63 -9.71 2.27
C GLY A 90 17.51 -9.28 1.10
N ILE A 91 16.96 -8.57 0.11
CA ILE A 91 17.72 -8.04 -1.03
C ILE A 91 18.71 -6.97 -0.56
N GLY A 92 18.31 -6.07 0.36
CA GLY A 92 19.20 -5.07 0.97
C GLY A 92 20.41 -5.72 1.63
N MET A 93 20.21 -6.78 2.42
CA MET A 93 21.29 -7.56 3.04
C MET A 93 22.21 -8.26 2.02
N LEU A 94 21.68 -8.73 0.91
CA LEU A 94 22.47 -9.34 -0.16
C LEU A 94 23.32 -8.29 -0.88
N VAL A 95 22.70 -7.16 -1.23
CA VAL A 95 23.35 -6.07 -1.96
C VAL A 95 24.46 -5.42 -1.14
N THR A 96 24.33 -5.29 0.20
CA THR A 96 25.41 -4.77 1.07
C THR A 96 26.66 -5.64 1.08
N LYS A 97 26.58 -6.92 0.70
CA LYS A 97 27.74 -7.83 0.64
C LYS A 97 28.54 -7.73 -0.66
N ILE A 98 27.98 -7.06 -1.69
CA ILE A 98 28.60 -6.94 -3.01
C ILE A 98 29.77 -5.95 -2.92
N LYS A 99 30.98 -6.41 -3.23
CA LYS A 99 32.20 -5.60 -3.21
C LYS A 99 32.45 -4.87 -4.54
N SER A 100 32.04 -5.44 -5.65
CA SER A 100 32.27 -4.89 -7.00
C SER A 100 30.96 -4.80 -7.77
N GLY A 101 30.73 -3.72 -8.52
CA GLY A 101 29.53 -3.54 -9.32
C GLY A 101 28.27 -3.17 -8.50
N LEU A 102 28.42 -2.68 -7.26
CA LEU A 102 27.31 -2.31 -6.38
C LEU A 102 26.29 -1.37 -7.07
N GLY A 103 26.79 -0.38 -7.85
CA GLY A 103 25.93 0.55 -8.58
C GLY A 103 25.02 -0.15 -9.60
N PHE A 104 25.55 -1.13 -10.33
CA PHE A 104 24.77 -1.92 -11.29
C PHE A 104 23.63 -2.67 -10.59
N PHE A 105 23.91 -3.41 -9.51
CA PHE A 105 22.88 -4.15 -8.79
C PHE A 105 21.82 -3.23 -8.17
N ARG A 106 22.23 -2.08 -7.61
CA ARG A 106 21.28 -1.07 -7.12
C ARG A 106 20.35 -0.61 -8.23
N THR A 107 20.88 -0.30 -9.40
CA THR A 107 20.08 0.14 -10.55
C THR A 107 19.13 -0.96 -11.01
N VAL A 108 19.58 -2.19 -11.16
CA VAL A 108 18.76 -3.31 -11.63
C VAL A 108 17.59 -3.58 -10.68
N PHE A 109 17.81 -3.61 -9.38
CA PHE A 109 16.74 -3.83 -8.40
C PHE A 109 15.84 -2.61 -8.18
N TYR A 110 16.34 -1.39 -8.40
CA TYR A 110 15.58 -0.17 -8.24
C TYR A 110 14.73 0.20 -9.48
N LEU A 111 15.19 -0.16 -10.67
CA LEU A 111 14.55 0.18 -11.93
C LEU A 111 13.05 -0.24 -11.99
N PRO A 112 12.65 -1.44 -11.54
CA PRO A 112 11.26 -1.84 -11.50
C PRO A 112 10.34 -0.90 -10.71
N TYR A 113 10.83 -0.34 -9.62
CA TYR A 113 10.07 0.62 -8.81
C TYR A 113 9.73 1.91 -9.55
N LEU A 114 10.58 2.32 -10.50
CA LEU A 114 10.36 3.53 -11.32
C LEU A 114 9.34 3.31 -12.44
N ALA A 115 8.95 2.07 -12.72
CA ALA A 115 7.99 1.78 -13.77
C ALA A 115 6.59 2.34 -13.42
N PRO A 116 5.91 3.03 -14.37
CA PRO A 116 4.55 3.49 -14.14
C PRO A 116 3.63 2.33 -13.76
N PRO A 117 2.83 2.45 -12.68
CA PRO A 117 2.03 1.33 -12.16
C PRO A 117 1.10 0.68 -13.18
N VAL A 118 0.48 1.49 -14.06
CA VAL A 118 -0.41 1.01 -15.12
C VAL A 118 0.38 0.15 -16.11
N ALA A 119 1.51 0.66 -16.62
CA ALA A 119 2.34 -0.05 -17.59
C ALA A 119 2.92 -1.35 -17.03
N ALA A 120 3.43 -1.32 -15.79
CA ALA A 120 3.91 -2.50 -15.09
C ALA A 120 2.81 -3.57 -14.93
N THR A 121 1.61 -3.15 -14.54
CA THR A 121 0.48 -4.06 -14.37
C THR A 121 0.04 -4.68 -15.69
N MET A 122 -0.02 -3.89 -16.77
CA MET A 122 -0.34 -4.40 -18.11
C MET A 122 0.70 -5.42 -18.59
N ALA A 123 1.98 -5.12 -18.41
CA ALA A 123 3.07 -6.04 -18.75
C ALA A 123 2.96 -7.36 -17.96
N PHE A 124 2.71 -7.30 -16.65
CA PHE A 124 2.50 -8.49 -15.83
C PHE A 124 1.25 -9.29 -16.24
N ALA A 125 0.15 -8.61 -16.55
CA ALA A 125 -1.06 -9.27 -17.00
C ALA A 125 -0.87 -9.97 -18.35
N PHE A 126 -0.04 -9.42 -19.24
CA PHE A 126 0.37 -10.07 -20.49
C PHE A 126 1.29 -11.27 -20.23
N LEU A 127 2.36 -11.09 -19.43
CA LEU A 127 3.32 -12.15 -19.11
C LEU A 127 2.67 -13.35 -18.42
N LEU A 128 1.68 -13.09 -17.54
CA LEU A 128 0.94 -14.05 -16.76
C LEU A 128 -0.38 -14.47 -17.41
N ASN A 129 -0.62 -14.13 -18.70
CA ASN A 129 -1.86 -14.53 -19.38
C ASN A 129 -1.94 -16.06 -19.49
N PRO A 130 -3.06 -16.70 -19.06
CA PRO A 130 -3.15 -18.16 -19.05
C PRO A 130 -3.02 -18.82 -20.44
N GLY A 131 -3.51 -18.14 -21.49
CA GLY A 131 -3.54 -18.73 -22.84
C GLY A 131 -2.32 -18.39 -23.70
N THR A 132 -1.80 -17.15 -23.60
CA THR A 132 -0.77 -16.63 -24.51
C THR A 132 0.49 -16.14 -23.80
N GLY A 133 0.48 -16.13 -22.46
CA GLY A 133 1.58 -15.60 -21.67
C GLY A 133 2.79 -16.53 -21.64
N PRO A 134 4.01 -15.97 -21.82
CA PRO A 134 5.25 -16.76 -21.83
C PRO A 134 5.51 -17.51 -20.52
N VAL A 135 5.01 -17.02 -19.37
CA VAL A 135 5.22 -17.70 -18.09
C VAL A 135 4.53 -19.05 -18.06
N ASN A 136 3.26 -19.13 -18.44
CA ASN A 136 2.53 -20.39 -18.47
C ASN A 136 3.07 -21.35 -19.58
N HIS A 137 3.57 -20.80 -20.68
CA HIS A 137 4.23 -21.61 -21.70
C HIS A 137 5.46 -22.33 -21.14
N VAL A 138 6.36 -21.59 -20.48
CA VAL A 138 7.54 -22.18 -19.83
C VAL A 138 7.16 -23.16 -18.71
N LEU A 139 6.16 -22.84 -17.89
CA LEU A 139 5.67 -23.76 -16.85
C LEU A 139 5.16 -25.07 -17.45
N GLY A 140 4.44 -25.01 -18.58
CA GLY A 140 3.95 -26.18 -19.29
C GLY A 140 5.08 -27.03 -19.88
N GLU A 141 6.12 -26.44 -20.45
CA GLU A 141 7.29 -27.16 -21.00
C GLU A 141 8.06 -27.95 -19.92
N ILE A 142 8.10 -27.45 -18.67
CA ILE A 142 8.78 -28.12 -17.55
C ILE A 142 7.82 -28.98 -16.72
N GLY A 143 6.57 -29.17 -17.19
CA GLY A 143 5.58 -30.04 -16.54
C GLY A 143 5.00 -29.50 -15.22
N LEU A 144 5.08 -28.18 -14.99
CA LEU A 144 4.49 -27.54 -13.81
C LEU A 144 3.05 -27.06 -14.09
N PRO A 145 2.21 -26.95 -13.05
CA PRO A 145 0.86 -26.39 -13.16
C PRO A 145 0.87 -24.98 -13.77
N GLN A 146 -0.09 -24.71 -14.64
CA GLN A 146 -0.29 -23.41 -15.27
C GLN A 146 -1.43 -22.64 -14.59
N PRO A 147 -1.15 -21.78 -13.60
CA PRO A 147 -2.17 -21.04 -12.88
C PRO A 147 -2.93 -20.09 -13.80
N GLY A 148 -4.19 -19.80 -13.42
CA GLY A 148 -5.01 -18.79 -14.10
C GLY A 148 -4.61 -17.35 -13.75
N TRP A 149 -3.67 -17.14 -12.83
CA TRP A 149 -3.15 -15.85 -12.40
C TRP A 149 -4.29 -14.83 -12.16
N PHE A 150 -4.32 -13.73 -12.91
CA PHE A 150 -5.34 -12.69 -12.79
C PHE A 150 -6.74 -13.14 -13.25
N ASN A 151 -6.89 -14.31 -13.88
CA ASN A 151 -8.16 -14.88 -14.31
C ASN A 151 -8.73 -15.91 -13.31
N ASP A 152 -7.98 -16.26 -12.26
CA ASP A 152 -8.38 -17.21 -11.23
C ASP A 152 -8.48 -16.50 -9.86
N PRO A 153 -9.63 -16.61 -9.16
CA PRO A 153 -9.83 -16.02 -7.84
C PRO A 153 -8.78 -16.43 -6.79
N ALA A 154 -8.26 -17.65 -6.87
CA ALA A 154 -7.25 -18.15 -5.95
C ALA A 154 -5.88 -17.50 -6.19
N TRP A 155 -5.56 -17.19 -7.45
CA TRP A 155 -4.24 -16.70 -7.86
C TRP A 155 -4.18 -15.19 -8.07
N SER A 156 -5.30 -14.49 -8.17
CA SER A 156 -5.33 -13.05 -8.47
C SER A 156 -4.62 -12.19 -7.42
N LYS A 157 -4.82 -12.46 -6.13
CA LYS A 157 -4.11 -11.75 -5.04
C LYS A 157 -2.62 -12.13 -4.96
N PRO A 158 -2.21 -13.40 -5.05
CA PRO A 158 -0.81 -13.78 -5.23
C PRO A 158 -0.15 -13.09 -6.42
N ALA A 159 -0.79 -13.01 -7.59
CA ALA A 159 -0.26 -12.33 -8.77
C ALA A 159 -0.05 -10.82 -8.54
N LEU A 160 -1.01 -10.13 -7.87
CA LEU A 160 -0.84 -8.74 -7.44
C LEU A 160 0.32 -8.58 -6.46
N THR A 161 0.51 -9.56 -5.56
CA THR A 161 1.63 -9.55 -4.61
C THR A 161 2.96 -9.75 -5.31
N MET A 162 3.04 -10.63 -6.31
CA MET A 162 4.24 -10.79 -7.15
C MET A 162 4.62 -9.49 -7.86
N LEU A 163 3.65 -8.79 -8.44
CA LEU A 163 3.87 -7.46 -9.03
C LEU A 163 4.44 -6.47 -8.01
N ALA A 164 3.90 -6.45 -6.79
CA ALA A 164 4.38 -5.57 -5.73
C ALA A 164 5.80 -5.93 -5.25
N LEU A 165 6.15 -7.22 -5.24
CA LEU A 165 7.51 -7.70 -4.92
C LEU A 165 8.51 -7.38 -6.03
N TRP A 166 8.10 -7.41 -7.29
CA TRP A 166 8.95 -6.97 -8.40
C TRP A 166 9.37 -5.50 -8.25
N GLY A 167 8.49 -4.64 -7.74
CA GLY A 167 8.76 -3.23 -7.46
C GLY A 167 9.34 -2.92 -6.07
N VAL A 168 9.96 -3.87 -5.38
CA VAL A 168 10.42 -3.70 -3.97
C VAL A 168 11.72 -2.90 -3.82
N GLY A 169 12.25 -2.36 -4.92
CA GLY A 169 13.53 -1.65 -4.96
C GLY A 169 13.64 -0.43 -4.04
N ASP A 170 12.52 0.25 -3.75
CA ASP A 170 12.44 1.33 -2.77
C ASP A 170 12.86 0.87 -1.36
N LEU A 171 12.26 -0.21 -0.89
CA LEU A 171 12.58 -0.79 0.42
C LEU A 171 14.00 -1.37 0.46
N MET A 172 14.48 -1.97 -0.64
CA MET A 172 15.85 -2.46 -0.75
C MET A 172 16.85 -1.32 -0.49
N VAL A 173 16.67 -0.14 -1.11
CA VAL A 173 17.58 1.02 -0.92
C VAL A 173 17.52 1.53 0.51
N ILE A 174 16.32 1.67 1.08
CA ILE A 174 16.11 2.15 2.44
C ILE A 174 16.78 1.20 3.45
N PHE A 175 16.51 -0.10 3.35
CA PHE A 175 17.14 -1.09 4.23
C PHE A 175 18.64 -1.19 4.04
N MET A 176 19.13 -1.10 2.81
CA MET A 176 20.56 -1.10 2.55
C MET A 176 21.26 0.09 3.24
N ALA A 177 20.68 1.29 3.20
CA ALA A 177 21.23 2.46 3.89
C ALA A 177 21.26 2.22 5.41
N ALA A 178 20.15 1.75 5.99
CA ALA A 178 20.08 1.44 7.41
C ALA A 178 21.08 0.35 7.85
N LEU A 179 21.28 -0.68 7.01
CA LEU A 179 22.25 -1.75 7.30
C LEU A 179 23.70 -1.27 7.27
N LEU A 180 24.03 -0.30 6.43
CA LEU A 180 25.38 0.29 6.35
C LEU A 180 25.68 1.24 7.51
N ASP A 181 24.64 1.77 8.17
CA ASP A 181 24.76 2.68 9.32
C ASP A 181 25.01 1.95 10.65
N VAL A 182 24.78 0.64 10.69
CA VAL A 182 25.05 -0.16 11.91
C VAL A 182 26.54 -0.19 12.22
N PRO A 183 26.98 0.19 13.45
CA PRO A 183 28.38 0.25 13.83
C PRO A 183 29.09 -1.11 13.67
N ARG A 184 30.26 -1.09 13.01
CA ARG A 184 31.06 -2.32 12.77
C ARG A 184 31.59 -2.94 14.06
N GLU A 185 31.88 -2.12 15.04
CA GLU A 185 32.40 -2.51 16.36
C GLU A 185 31.45 -3.50 17.06
N GLN A 186 30.12 -3.32 16.91
CA GLN A 186 29.14 -4.23 17.48
C GLN A 186 29.24 -5.64 16.86
N TYR A 187 29.48 -5.73 15.55
CA TYR A 187 29.67 -7.01 14.88
C TYR A 187 31.00 -7.68 15.21
N GLU A 188 32.05 -6.88 15.42
CA GLU A 188 33.40 -7.38 15.78
C GLU A 188 33.39 -7.92 17.21
N ALA A 189 32.83 -7.19 18.17
CA ALA A 189 32.65 -7.65 19.54
C ALA A 189 31.87 -8.96 19.61
N ALA A 190 30.71 -9.04 18.92
CA ALA A 190 29.90 -10.24 18.88
C ALA A 190 30.61 -11.45 18.23
N ARG A 191 31.55 -11.22 17.31
CA ARG A 191 32.37 -12.30 16.74
C ARG A 191 33.37 -12.83 17.75
N LEU A 192 33.97 -11.96 18.56
CA LEU A 192 34.87 -12.35 19.64
C LEU A 192 34.13 -13.17 20.70
N ASP A 193 32.89 -12.83 20.97
CA ASP A 193 31.98 -13.59 21.86
C ASP A 193 31.44 -14.91 21.23
N GLY A 194 31.86 -15.26 20.01
CA GLY A 194 31.47 -16.49 19.33
C GLY A 194 30.06 -16.46 18.70
N ALA A 195 29.41 -15.29 18.59
CA ALA A 195 28.09 -15.16 18.02
C ALA A 195 28.03 -15.54 16.53
N GLY A 196 27.16 -16.50 16.18
CA GLY A 196 26.90 -16.90 14.80
C GLY A 196 26.12 -15.86 14.00
N ALA A 197 25.99 -16.04 12.68
CA ALA A 197 25.29 -15.09 11.79
C ALA A 197 23.81 -14.87 12.18
N PRO A 198 23.01 -15.90 12.55
CA PRO A 198 21.63 -15.68 13.00
C PRO A 198 21.54 -14.89 14.31
N GLN A 199 22.48 -15.09 15.24
CA GLN A 199 22.53 -14.37 16.51
C GLN A 199 22.84 -12.89 16.26
N ARG A 200 23.86 -12.60 15.43
CA ARG A 200 24.18 -11.23 15.05
C ARG A 200 23.03 -10.52 14.33
N PHE A 201 22.32 -11.24 13.45
CA PHE A 201 21.12 -10.67 12.83
C PHE A 201 20.04 -10.33 13.86
N ARG A 202 19.72 -11.26 14.78
CA ARG A 202 18.64 -11.07 15.75
C ARG A 202 18.97 -10.03 16.83
N TYR A 203 20.21 -10.00 17.31
CA TYR A 203 20.57 -9.20 18.49
C TYR A 203 21.34 -7.91 18.16
N ILE A 204 21.84 -7.75 16.93
CA ILE A 204 22.53 -6.54 16.49
C ILE A 204 21.80 -5.91 15.31
N THR A 205 21.74 -6.62 14.18
CA THR A 205 21.19 -6.03 12.94
C THR A 205 19.74 -5.58 13.13
N LEU A 206 18.87 -6.51 13.52
CA LEU A 206 17.43 -6.24 13.60
C LEU A 206 17.07 -5.15 14.62
N PRO A 207 17.63 -5.10 15.84
CA PRO A 207 17.36 -4.00 16.77
C PRO A 207 17.81 -2.63 16.23
N ASN A 208 19.01 -2.54 15.66
CA ASN A 208 19.53 -1.27 15.11
C ASN A 208 18.68 -0.72 13.95
N ILE A 209 18.13 -1.59 13.09
CA ILE A 209 17.28 -1.17 11.95
C ILE A 209 15.78 -1.16 12.27
N MET A 210 15.37 -1.49 13.51
CA MET A 210 13.96 -1.60 13.87
C MET A 210 13.14 -0.32 13.60
N PRO A 211 13.65 0.90 13.83
CA PRO A 211 12.96 2.13 13.45
C PRO A 211 12.63 2.17 11.94
N ILE A 212 13.54 1.70 11.10
CA ILE A 212 13.36 1.66 9.64
C ILE A 212 12.38 0.55 9.24
N VAL A 213 12.42 -0.61 9.92
CA VAL A 213 11.41 -1.67 9.74
C VAL A 213 10.03 -1.14 10.08
N LEU A 214 9.88 -0.44 11.21
CA LEU A 214 8.61 0.18 11.60
C LEU A 214 8.13 1.19 10.57
N PHE A 215 9.02 2.07 10.09
CA PHE A 215 8.72 3.01 9.02
C PHE A 215 8.22 2.30 7.75
N ALA A 216 8.92 1.24 7.30
CA ALA A 216 8.56 0.45 6.13
C ALA A 216 7.19 -0.24 6.30
N VAL A 217 6.90 -0.78 7.49
CA VAL A 217 5.59 -1.39 7.78
C VAL A 217 4.48 -0.34 7.78
N VAL A 218 4.65 0.79 8.47
CA VAL A 218 3.63 1.85 8.55
C VAL A 218 3.31 2.41 7.17
N THR A 219 4.33 2.79 6.40
CA THR A 219 4.16 3.32 5.04
C THR A 219 3.58 2.26 4.10
N GLY A 220 4.04 1.01 4.21
CA GLY A 220 3.50 -0.13 3.47
C GLY A 220 2.03 -0.39 3.73
N VAL A 221 1.58 -0.33 4.99
CA VAL A 221 0.16 -0.46 5.38
C VAL A 221 -0.67 0.66 4.75
N ILE A 222 -0.24 1.92 4.86
CA ILE A 222 -0.95 3.07 4.28
C ILE A 222 -1.07 2.92 2.76
N GLN A 223 0.02 2.61 2.06
CA GLN A 223 0.03 2.43 0.61
C GLN A 223 -0.85 1.26 0.16
N THR A 224 -0.79 0.13 0.87
CA THR A 224 -1.57 -1.06 0.51
C THR A 224 -3.06 -0.90 0.82
N MET A 225 -3.44 -0.16 1.86
CA MET A 225 -4.85 0.19 2.10
C MET A 225 -5.43 1.05 0.97
N GLN A 226 -4.58 1.79 0.24
CA GLN A 226 -4.97 2.61 -0.92
C GLN A 226 -4.73 1.88 -2.26
N TYR A 227 -4.54 0.56 -2.24
CA TYR A 227 -4.21 -0.23 -3.43
C TYR A 227 -5.41 -0.32 -4.39
N TYR A 228 -5.35 0.47 -5.46
CA TYR A 228 -6.43 0.64 -6.43
C TYR A 228 -5.98 0.37 -7.86
N THR A 229 -4.98 1.13 -8.35
CA THR A 229 -4.62 1.19 -9.77
C THR A 229 -4.24 -0.17 -10.33
N GLN A 230 -3.37 -0.91 -9.65
CA GLN A 230 -2.90 -2.22 -10.12
C GLN A 230 -4.04 -3.24 -10.11
N ALA A 231 -4.88 -3.23 -9.07
CA ALA A 231 -5.99 -4.18 -8.95
C ALA A 231 -7.05 -3.97 -10.05
N ILE A 232 -7.40 -2.70 -10.35
CA ILE A 232 -8.39 -2.41 -11.41
C ILE A 232 -7.81 -2.64 -12.81
N VAL A 233 -6.55 -2.27 -13.04
CA VAL A 233 -5.90 -2.48 -14.35
C VAL A 233 -5.72 -3.96 -14.63
N ALA A 234 -5.22 -4.74 -13.65
CA ALA A 234 -5.08 -6.19 -13.79
C ALA A 234 -6.42 -6.85 -14.14
N GLY A 235 -7.50 -6.49 -13.45
CA GLY A 235 -8.82 -7.02 -13.74
C GLY A 235 -9.34 -6.63 -15.13
N LYS A 236 -9.14 -5.39 -15.57
CA LYS A 236 -9.51 -4.94 -16.92
C LYS A 236 -8.76 -5.69 -18.00
N VAL A 237 -7.45 -5.86 -17.86
CA VAL A 237 -6.64 -6.61 -18.83
C VAL A 237 -7.06 -8.07 -18.87
N ALA A 238 -7.14 -8.71 -17.71
CA ALA A 238 -7.46 -10.13 -17.60
C ALA A 238 -8.86 -10.48 -18.09
N SER A 239 -9.84 -9.57 -17.91
CA SER A 239 -11.19 -9.75 -18.42
C SER A 239 -11.34 -9.51 -19.93
N GLY A 240 -10.30 -9.05 -20.64
CA GLY A 240 -10.35 -8.66 -22.05
C GLY A 240 -11.11 -7.36 -22.33
N LYS A 241 -11.56 -6.64 -21.31
CA LYS A 241 -12.41 -5.44 -21.45
C LYS A 241 -11.66 -4.12 -21.67
N ILE A 242 -10.33 -4.18 -21.86
CA ILE A 242 -9.55 -2.99 -22.25
C ILE A 242 -9.86 -2.54 -23.68
N ALA A 243 -10.12 -3.49 -24.57
CA ALA A 243 -10.29 -3.22 -26.00
C ALA A 243 -11.69 -2.71 -26.37
N ASN A 244 -12.70 -2.94 -25.52
CA ASN A 244 -14.10 -2.62 -25.79
C ASN A 244 -14.52 -1.37 -25.02
N ALA A 245 -14.32 -0.19 -25.64
CA ALA A 245 -14.78 1.09 -25.13
C ALA A 245 -16.33 1.12 -25.15
N GLY A 246 -16.97 0.69 -24.11
CA GLY A 246 -18.45 0.64 -24.00
C GLY A 246 -18.98 -0.51 -23.14
N GLU A 247 -18.18 -1.56 -22.94
CA GLU A 247 -18.55 -2.60 -21.98
C GLU A 247 -18.28 -2.13 -20.55
N GLN A 248 -19.32 -2.19 -19.72
CA GLN A 248 -19.17 -1.91 -18.29
C GLN A 248 -18.25 -2.96 -17.66
N PHE A 249 -17.09 -2.51 -17.19
CA PHE A 249 -16.18 -3.33 -16.40
C PHE A 249 -16.63 -3.31 -14.94
N GLU A 250 -16.99 -4.47 -14.41
CA GLU A 250 -17.23 -4.61 -12.98
C GLU A 250 -15.88 -4.79 -12.26
N PRO A 251 -15.48 -3.85 -11.38
CA PRO A 251 -14.25 -3.98 -10.59
C PRO A 251 -14.29 -5.25 -9.74
N GLY A 252 -13.10 -5.72 -9.30
CA GLY A 252 -13.01 -6.93 -8.48
C GLY A 252 -12.86 -8.24 -9.26
N TYR A 253 -12.68 -8.17 -10.60
CA TYR A 253 -12.41 -9.36 -11.41
C TYR A 253 -11.16 -10.13 -10.94
N PRO A 254 -11.19 -11.46 -10.95
CA PRO A 254 -12.28 -12.39 -11.22
C PRO A 254 -13.16 -12.63 -9.96
N HIS A 255 -14.45 -12.75 -10.16
CA HIS A 255 -15.42 -13.14 -9.10
C HIS A 255 -15.28 -12.36 -7.77
N GLY A 256 -14.95 -11.08 -7.82
CA GLY A 256 -14.80 -10.24 -6.66
C GLY A 256 -13.52 -10.46 -5.84
N SER A 257 -12.60 -11.35 -6.28
CA SER A 257 -11.39 -11.71 -5.54
C SER A 257 -10.40 -10.56 -5.35
N THR A 258 -10.45 -9.55 -6.22
CA THR A 258 -9.61 -8.35 -6.17
C THR A 258 -10.35 -7.09 -5.72
N TRP A 259 -11.62 -7.17 -5.28
CA TRP A 259 -12.29 -6.04 -4.66
C TRP A 259 -11.45 -5.48 -3.51
N THR A 260 -11.16 -4.19 -3.56
CA THR A 260 -10.55 -3.44 -2.46
C THR A 260 -11.45 -2.29 -2.04
N LEU A 261 -11.28 -1.76 -0.84
CA LEU A 261 -12.08 -0.60 -0.38
C LEU A 261 -11.96 0.61 -1.34
N PRO A 262 -10.77 0.98 -1.87
CA PRO A 262 -10.71 2.04 -2.89
C PRO A 262 -11.48 1.74 -4.18
N GLN A 263 -11.56 0.48 -4.62
CA GLN A 263 -12.37 0.12 -5.78
C GLN A 263 -13.88 0.26 -5.48
N LEU A 264 -14.31 -0.03 -4.23
CA LEU A 264 -15.69 0.19 -3.81
C LEU A 264 -16.03 1.69 -3.81
N ILE A 265 -15.12 2.54 -3.32
CA ILE A 265 -15.29 4.01 -3.39
C ILE A 265 -15.47 4.45 -4.83
N TYR A 266 -14.63 3.94 -5.74
CA TYR A 266 -14.74 4.27 -7.17
C TYR A 266 -16.05 3.77 -7.77
N ASN A 267 -16.45 2.54 -7.50
CA ASN A 267 -17.70 1.96 -8.01
C ASN A 267 -18.92 2.73 -7.53
N LEU A 268 -19.03 2.98 -6.23
CA LEU A 268 -20.15 3.72 -5.66
C LEU A 268 -20.18 5.17 -6.11
N GLY A 269 -19.04 5.88 -6.04
CA GLY A 269 -18.97 7.31 -6.30
C GLY A 269 -19.01 7.70 -7.78
N PHE A 270 -18.33 6.93 -8.65
CA PHE A 270 -18.12 7.31 -10.05
C PHE A 270 -18.88 6.45 -11.06
N GLN A 271 -19.19 5.21 -10.73
CA GLN A 271 -19.97 4.35 -11.64
C GLN A 271 -21.47 4.34 -11.32
N ARG A 272 -21.81 4.38 -10.02
CA ARG A 272 -23.21 4.36 -9.56
C ARG A 272 -23.73 5.74 -9.18
N PHE A 273 -22.87 6.74 -9.11
CA PHE A 273 -23.21 8.11 -8.67
C PHE A 273 -23.89 8.13 -7.28
N ASP A 274 -23.51 7.20 -6.41
CA ASP A 274 -23.92 7.17 -5.00
C ASP A 274 -22.76 7.66 -4.14
N THR A 275 -22.52 8.97 -4.21
CA THR A 275 -21.42 9.63 -3.51
C THR A 275 -21.57 9.53 -1.99
N GLY A 276 -22.82 9.55 -1.48
CA GLY A 276 -23.08 9.39 -0.05
C GLY A 276 -22.55 8.06 0.49
N SER A 277 -22.86 6.94 -0.17
CA SER A 277 -22.37 5.62 0.20
C SER A 277 -20.87 5.46 -0.06
N ALA A 278 -20.33 6.07 -1.12
CA ALA A 278 -18.88 6.11 -1.36
C ALA A 278 -18.12 6.80 -0.21
N CYS A 279 -18.69 7.91 0.31
CA CYS A 279 -18.13 8.61 1.48
C CYS A 279 -18.11 7.74 2.74
N VAL A 280 -19.11 6.87 2.97
CA VAL A 280 -19.09 5.92 4.08
C VAL A 280 -17.88 4.99 3.97
N VAL A 281 -17.65 4.37 2.80
CA VAL A 281 -16.50 3.47 2.59
C VAL A 281 -15.18 4.23 2.79
N ALA A 282 -15.09 5.50 2.32
CA ALA A 282 -13.90 6.33 2.49
C ALA A 282 -13.63 6.66 3.96
N VAL A 283 -14.67 6.99 4.75
CA VAL A 283 -14.55 7.22 6.20
C VAL A 283 -14.08 5.95 6.93
N ILE A 284 -14.64 4.80 6.58
CA ILE A 284 -14.21 3.50 7.16
C ILE A 284 -12.75 3.22 6.81
N LEU A 285 -12.34 3.39 5.55
CA LEU A 285 -10.96 3.20 5.11
C LEU A 285 -10.00 4.14 5.86
N PHE A 286 -10.37 5.41 6.02
CA PHE A 286 -9.60 6.38 6.80
C PHE A 286 -9.47 5.96 8.26
N ALA A 287 -10.56 5.58 8.91
CA ALA A 287 -10.57 5.14 10.31
C ALA A 287 -9.70 3.89 10.53
N LEU A 288 -9.78 2.91 9.60
CA LEU A 288 -8.94 1.71 9.64
C LEU A 288 -7.45 2.04 9.47
N SER A 289 -7.11 2.93 8.52
CA SER A 289 -5.74 3.38 8.29
C SER A 289 -5.17 4.10 9.50
N MET A 290 -5.94 5.00 10.10
CA MET A 290 -5.58 5.70 11.34
C MET A 290 -5.39 4.75 12.51
N ALA A 291 -6.31 3.82 12.70
CA ALA A 291 -6.25 2.83 13.79
C ALA A 291 -5.01 1.92 13.63
N ALA A 292 -4.76 1.41 12.41
CA ALA A 292 -3.59 0.58 12.13
C ALA A 292 -2.29 1.35 12.37
N THR A 293 -2.19 2.59 11.86
CA THR A 293 -1.01 3.44 12.06
C THR A 293 -0.79 3.76 13.54
N ALA A 294 -1.84 4.17 14.26
CA ALA A 294 -1.75 4.47 15.69
C ALA A 294 -1.32 3.24 16.51
N LEU A 295 -1.83 2.06 16.18
CA LEU A 295 -1.46 0.80 16.85
C LEU A 295 0.01 0.46 16.60
N LEU A 296 0.48 0.55 15.36
CA LEU A 296 1.86 0.28 14.98
C LEU A 296 2.83 1.25 15.67
N LEU A 297 2.53 2.55 15.67
CA LEU A 297 3.37 3.57 16.32
C LEU A 297 3.39 3.39 17.84
N ARG A 298 2.26 3.09 18.49
CA ARG A 298 2.22 2.82 19.93
C ARG A 298 3.07 1.60 20.32
N ARG A 299 3.00 0.51 19.55
CA ARG A 299 3.82 -0.68 19.80
C ARG A 299 5.28 -0.46 19.45
N GLY A 300 5.56 0.34 18.41
CA GLY A 300 6.92 0.67 17.97
C GLY A 300 7.61 1.70 18.86
N SER A 301 6.89 2.49 19.66
CA SER A 301 7.47 3.53 20.51
C SER A 301 8.43 2.99 21.59
N GLY A 302 8.30 1.72 21.98
CA GLY A 302 9.25 1.05 22.87
C GLY A 302 10.65 0.91 22.27
N PHE A 303 10.74 0.73 20.95
CA PHE A 303 12.03 0.63 20.24
C PHE A 303 12.63 1.99 19.87
N LEU A 304 11.88 3.08 20.01
CA LEU A 304 12.34 4.45 19.73
C LEU A 304 12.81 5.20 20.99
N ARG A 305 12.70 4.59 22.18
CA ARG A 305 13.00 5.24 23.49
C ARG A 305 14.29 4.73 24.15
N GLU A 306 15.04 3.86 23.54
CA GLU A 306 16.31 3.35 24.09
C GLU A 306 17.53 4.13 23.56
N ASP A 307 17.44 5.48 23.62
CA ASP A 307 18.61 6.39 23.51
C ASP A 307 18.68 7.30 24.72
#